data_948136f44e0f608898ca861a3355c584
#
_entry.id   948136f44e0f608898ca861a3355c584
#
_cell.length_a   1.000
_cell.length_b   1.000
_cell.length_c   1.000
_cell.angle_alpha   90.00
_cell.angle_beta   90.00
_cell.angle_gamma   90.00
#
_symmetry.space_group_name_H-M   'P 1'
#
loop_
_entity.id
_entity.type
_entity.pdbx_description
1 polymer ?
#
loop_
_entity_poly.entity_id
_entity_poly.type
_entity_poly.pdbx_seq_one_letter_code
_entity_poly.pdbx_strand_id
1 'polypeptide(L)'
;MPQDFSRNSCRKQTIINTFKYVEMKPVLFIDRDGTLVREPADEQIDSFDKLEFYPGVFSNLKKICDELNYEIVMITNQDGLGTDAYPESSFWPVHNFMLDAFKNEGIVFDNQLIDRTFAKDNAPTRKPQTGLLTAYFSEVYDLKNSFVIGDRLTDIELAKNVGCQGIFMNDETHLGINDISVKQEELTPYISLETNSWESVYAFLKAEQHVGNITRNTNETKIDITLNLDGTGKSNIYTGIAFFDHMLDQIARHGQMDLDLKVIGDLEVDEHHTIEDTAIALGNLFHTVLGSKLGIERYGFCLPMDDCLAQVAIDFGGRNWLVWEADFKREYVGKMPTEMFMHFFKSFTDGAKCNLNIKAEGTNEHHKIEAIFKAFAKAIKMAVKRDLNKMILPSTKGTLE
;
A
#
# COMPACT_ATOMS: atom_id res chain seq x y z
N MET A 1 -64.43 23.27 25.73
CA MET A 1 -63.02 23.02 26.12
C MET A 1 -62.51 21.81 25.33
N PRO A 2 -61.69 21.94 24.31
CA PRO A 2 -61.07 20.82 23.67
C PRO A 2 -59.63 20.62 24.25
N GLN A 3 -59.32 19.38 24.57
CA GLN A 3 -58.01 18.94 25.08
C GLN A 3 -57.02 18.82 23.93
N ASP A 4 -55.86 19.44 24.17
CA ASP A 4 -54.72 19.51 23.28
C ASP A 4 -53.88 18.23 23.44
N PHE A 5 -53.75 17.42 22.36
CA PHE A 5 -52.82 16.27 22.30
C PHE A 5 -51.55 16.68 21.58
N SER A 6 -50.55 17.11 22.34
CA SER A 6 -49.22 17.34 21.82
C SER A 6 -48.54 16.00 21.49
N ARG A 7 -48.35 15.73 20.21
CA ARG A 7 -47.51 14.62 19.70
C ARG A 7 -46.02 14.98 19.82
N ASN A 8 -45.36 14.44 20.80
CA ASN A 8 -43.91 14.41 20.85
C ASN A 8 -43.36 13.46 19.75
N SER A 9 -42.90 14.03 18.65
CA SER A 9 -42.13 13.30 17.65
C SER A 9 -40.68 13.19 18.12
N CYS A 10 -40.32 12.05 18.66
CA CYS A 10 -38.93 11.69 18.94
C CYS A 10 -38.19 11.48 17.58
N ARG A 11 -37.51 12.53 17.08
CA ARG A 11 -36.57 12.38 15.95
C ARG A 11 -35.37 11.57 16.47
N LYS A 12 -35.31 10.29 16.08
CA LYS A 12 -34.05 9.52 16.13
C LYS A 12 -33.07 10.20 15.20
N GLN A 13 -32.11 10.92 15.75
CA GLN A 13 -30.92 11.32 15.01
C GLN A 13 -30.11 10.04 14.71
N THR A 14 -30.16 9.62 13.48
CA THR A 14 -29.22 8.61 12.96
C THR A 14 -27.84 9.27 12.95
N ILE A 15 -27.01 8.90 13.92
CA ILE A 15 -25.60 9.25 13.91
C ILE A 15 -24.97 8.43 12.80
N ILE A 16 -24.83 9.02 11.62
CA ILE A 16 -23.99 8.48 10.55
C ILE A 16 -22.55 8.69 11.04
N ASN A 17 -21.96 7.66 11.63
CA ASN A 17 -20.52 7.60 11.87
C ASN A 17 -19.84 7.53 10.50
N THR A 18 -19.57 8.68 9.91
CA THR A 18 -18.61 8.81 8.81
C THR A 18 -17.22 8.51 9.42
N PHE A 19 -16.79 7.26 9.33
CA PHE A 19 -15.39 6.93 9.50
C PHE A 19 -14.63 7.71 8.41
N LYS A 20 -13.95 8.80 8.81
CA LYS A 20 -12.91 9.39 7.98
C LYS A 20 -11.79 8.33 7.90
N TYR A 21 -11.66 7.70 6.76
CA TYR A 21 -10.48 6.92 6.42
C TYR A 21 -9.31 7.90 6.47
N VAL A 22 -8.48 7.83 7.49
CA VAL A 22 -7.20 8.53 7.51
C VAL A 22 -6.27 7.65 6.68
N GLU A 23 -5.95 8.08 5.48
CA GLU A 23 -4.94 7.43 4.66
C GLU A 23 -3.62 7.50 5.43
N MET A 24 -3.16 6.37 5.93
CA MET A 24 -1.89 6.28 6.65
C MET A 24 -0.76 6.40 5.63
N LYS A 25 0.23 7.26 5.90
CA LYS A 25 1.34 7.53 4.98
C LYS A 25 2.52 6.60 5.27
N PRO A 26 2.99 5.79 4.31
CA PRO A 26 4.22 5.02 4.48
C PRO A 26 5.46 5.92 4.46
N VAL A 27 6.54 5.48 5.11
CA VAL A 27 7.76 6.26 5.32
C VAL A 27 8.97 5.50 4.79
N LEU A 28 9.88 6.20 4.12
CA LEU A 28 11.22 5.72 3.85
C LEU A 28 12.20 6.38 4.81
N PHE A 29 12.73 5.61 5.75
CA PHE A 29 13.81 6.02 6.62
C PHE A 29 15.12 5.69 5.92
N ILE A 30 15.85 6.70 5.48
CA ILE A 30 17.04 6.53 4.62
C ILE A 30 18.28 6.93 5.43
N ASP A 31 19.24 6.02 5.53
CA ASP A 31 20.54 6.34 6.08
C ASP A 31 21.31 7.29 5.16
N ARG A 32 22.29 8.00 5.73
CA ARG A 32 23.08 9.00 5.03
C ARG A 32 24.36 8.37 4.45
N ASP A 33 25.25 7.94 5.33
CA ASP A 33 26.60 7.48 4.98
C ASP A 33 26.54 6.02 4.50
N GLY A 34 27.21 5.69 3.40
CA GLY A 34 27.08 4.39 2.73
C GLY A 34 25.80 4.21 1.89
N THR A 35 24.82 5.12 2.02
CA THR A 35 23.49 4.99 1.38
C THR A 35 23.18 6.15 0.42
N LEU A 36 23.11 7.39 0.91
CA LEU A 36 22.93 8.59 0.07
C LEU A 36 24.25 9.08 -0.50
N VAL A 37 25.30 8.96 0.29
CA VAL A 37 26.68 9.32 -0.03
C VAL A 37 27.58 8.14 0.33
N ARG A 38 28.70 8.00 -0.38
CA ARG A 38 29.69 6.96 -0.08
C ARG A 38 30.36 7.24 1.25
N GLU A 39 30.57 6.21 2.03
CA GLU A 39 31.27 6.33 3.30
C GLU A 39 32.79 6.27 3.06
N PRO A 40 33.58 7.26 3.56
CA PRO A 40 35.04 7.21 3.48
C PRO A 40 35.61 6.20 4.49
N ALA A 41 36.88 5.79 4.30
CA ALA A 41 37.53 4.78 5.14
C ALA A 41 37.66 5.16 6.63
N ASP A 42 37.55 6.43 6.98
CA ASP A 42 37.57 6.93 8.35
C ASP A 42 36.16 7.23 8.90
N GLU A 43 35.13 6.79 8.19
CA GLU A 43 33.70 6.87 8.59
C GLU A 43 33.19 8.28 8.89
N GLN A 44 33.90 9.35 8.45
CA GLN A 44 33.52 10.75 8.70
C GLN A 44 33.59 11.59 7.41
N ILE A 45 32.46 12.15 7.00
CA ILE A 45 32.37 13.10 5.88
C ILE A 45 32.47 14.53 6.46
N ASP A 46 33.68 14.95 6.75
CA ASP A 46 34.05 16.20 7.43
C ASP A 46 34.58 17.29 6.49
N SER A 47 34.72 16.98 5.21
CA SER A 47 35.18 17.89 4.17
C SER A 47 34.54 17.62 2.83
N PHE A 48 34.56 18.63 1.93
CA PHE A 48 34.01 18.48 0.56
C PHE A 48 34.77 17.46 -0.27
N ASP A 49 36.04 17.22 0.00
CA ASP A 49 36.87 16.24 -0.71
C ASP A 49 36.42 14.78 -0.43
N LYS A 50 35.73 14.57 0.71
CA LYS A 50 35.15 13.27 1.08
C LYS A 50 33.70 13.09 0.67
N LEU A 51 33.05 14.15 0.20
CA LEU A 51 31.64 14.08 -0.21
C LEU A 51 31.54 13.47 -1.62
N GLU A 52 31.14 12.21 -1.67
CA GLU A 52 30.84 11.51 -2.90
C GLU A 52 29.42 10.96 -2.86
N PHE A 53 28.55 11.38 -3.79
CA PHE A 53 27.19 10.88 -3.85
C PHE A 53 27.13 9.44 -4.33
N TYR A 54 26.24 8.65 -3.73
CA TYR A 54 26.08 7.25 -4.12
C TYR A 54 25.61 7.16 -5.59
N PRO A 55 26.16 6.24 -6.41
CA PRO A 55 25.81 6.13 -7.82
C PRO A 55 24.30 5.94 -8.04
N GLY A 56 23.71 6.76 -8.90
CA GLY A 56 22.29 6.66 -9.25
C GLY A 56 21.32 7.19 -8.20
N VAL A 57 21.76 7.70 -7.04
CA VAL A 57 20.88 8.18 -5.97
C VAL A 57 19.97 9.31 -6.46
N PHE A 58 20.50 10.33 -7.11
CA PHE A 58 19.69 11.46 -7.57
C PHE A 58 18.57 11.03 -8.51
N SER A 59 18.89 10.28 -9.56
CA SER A 59 17.93 9.90 -10.59
C SER A 59 16.82 8.98 -10.04
N ASN A 60 17.15 8.07 -9.13
CA ASN A 60 16.20 7.07 -8.64
C ASN A 60 15.43 7.58 -7.41
N LEU A 61 16.08 8.29 -6.48
CA LEU A 61 15.38 8.91 -5.35
C LEU A 61 14.42 10.01 -5.84
N LYS A 62 14.79 10.75 -6.91
CA LYS A 62 13.87 11.68 -7.58
C LYS A 62 12.61 10.97 -8.09
N LYS A 63 12.77 9.83 -8.77
CA LYS A 63 11.62 9.02 -9.21
C LYS A 63 10.78 8.53 -8.02
N ILE A 64 11.42 8.10 -6.94
CA ILE A 64 10.71 7.71 -5.71
C ILE A 64 9.86 8.88 -5.19
N CYS A 65 10.44 10.08 -5.07
CA CYS A 65 9.72 11.27 -4.61
C CYS A 65 8.56 11.67 -5.54
N ASP A 66 8.73 11.54 -6.86
CA ASP A 66 7.73 11.99 -7.84
C ASP A 66 6.60 10.99 -8.08
N GLU A 67 6.91 9.69 -7.99
CA GLU A 67 6.02 8.63 -8.45
C GLU A 67 5.43 7.79 -7.32
N LEU A 68 6.07 7.77 -6.13
CA LEU A 68 5.69 6.91 -5.02
C LEU A 68 5.22 7.76 -3.83
N ASN A 69 4.22 7.26 -3.08
CA ASN A 69 3.60 8.02 -1.99
C ASN A 69 4.30 7.73 -0.65
N TYR A 70 5.59 8.06 -0.53
CA TYR A 70 6.33 7.92 0.73
C TYR A 70 6.63 9.28 1.36
N GLU A 71 6.66 9.34 2.69
CA GLU A 71 7.39 10.38 3.42
C GLU A 71 8.87 10.02 3.42
N ILE A 72 9.74 10.98 3.09
CA ILE A 72 11.18 10.75 2.96
C ILE A 72 11.91 11.32 4.17
N VAL A 73 12.47 10.45 5.00
CA VAL A 73 13.11 10.81 6.25
C VAL A 73 14.58 10.34 6.25
N MET A 74 15.50 11.27 6.43
CA MET A 74 16.90 10.92 6.66
C MET A 74 17.10 10.55 8.13
N ILE A 75 17.77 9.43 8.40
CA ILE A 75 18.14 9.02 9.76
C ILE A 75 19.59 8.54 9.81
N THR A 76 20.45 9.19 10.57
CA THR A 76 21.88 8.92 10.58
C THR A 76 22.49 8.99 11.99
N ASN A 77 23.47 8.11 12.26
CA ASN A 77 24.35 8.20 13.41
C ASN A 77 25.61 8.98 13.00
N GLN A 78 25.93 10.03 13.73
CA GLN A 78 27.11 10.88 13.50
C GLN A 78 27.95 10.89 14.76
N ASP A 79 28.83 9.91 14.88
CA ASP A 79 29.58 9.64 16.11
C ASP A 79 30.43 10.83 16.57
N GLY A 80 30.11 11.32 17.77
CA GLY A 80 30.83 12.42 18.38
C GLY A 80 30.63 13.79 17.74
N LEU A 81 29.62 13.99 16.92
CA LEU A 81 29.28 15.29 16.34
C LEU A 81 29.08 16.36 17.44
N GLY A 82 29.83 17.45 17.34
CA GLY A 82 29.87 18.54 18.32
C GLY A 82 30.99 18.40 19.35
N THR A 83 31.83 17.34 19.25
CA THR A 83 33.06 17.19 20.04
C THR A 83 34.28 17.61 19.23
N ASP A 84 35.47 17.60 19.88
CA ASP A 84 36.75 17.87 19.20
C ASP A 84 37.09 16.82 18.14
N ALA A 85 36.52 15.61 18.27
CA ALA A 85 36.72 14.52 17.29
C ALA A 85 35.92 14.74 16.01
N TYR A 86 34.76 15.39 16.10
CA TYR A 86 33.91 15.74 14.94
C TYR A 86 33.26 17.10 15.16
N PRO A 87 33.98 18.22 14.88
CA PRO A 87 33.46 19.57 15.11
C PRO A 87 32.27 19.89 14.21
N GLU A 88 31.27 20.60 14.74
CA GLU A 88 30.12 21.08 13.96
C GLU A 88 30.53 21.94 12.75
N SER A 89 31.63 22.67 12.88
CA SER A 89 32.17 23.52 11.82
C SER A 89 32.68 22.73 10.59
N SER A 90 32.99 21.46 10.73
CA SER A 90 33.35 20.56 9.60
C SER A 90 32.15 19.80 9.05
N PHE A 91 31.20 19.42 9.91
CA PHE A 91 30.00 18.67 9.50
C PHE A 91 28.99 19.52 8.73
N TRP A 92 28.49 20.62 9.32
CA TRP A 92 27.36 21.35 8.79
C TRP A 92 27.56 21.96 7.40
N PRO A 93 28.73 22.49 7.01
CA PRO A 93 28.93 22.99 5.66
C PRO A 93 28.75 21.90 4.60
N VAL A 94 29.28 20.72 4.83
CA VAL A 94 29.23 19.56 3.92
C VAL A 94 27.81 18.97 3.89
N HIS A 95 27.21 18.80 5.06
CA HIS A 95 25.86 18.28 5.19
C HIS A 95 24.82 19.19 4.50
N ASN A 96 24.88 20.48 4.74
CA ASN A 96 23.99 21.45 4.10
C ASN A 96 24.17 21.51 2.59
N PHE A 97 25.41 21.45 2.11
CA PHE A 97 25.68 21.37 0.67
C PHE A 97 25.08 20.10 0.04
N MET A 98 25.20 18.97 0.71
CA MET A 98 24.58 17.71 0.29
C MET A 98 23.05 17.87 0.17
N LEU A 99 22.41 18.46 1.19
CA LEU A 99 20.96 18.71 1.20
C LEU A 99 20.54 19.68 0.09
N ASP A 100 21.31 20.74 -0.13
CA ASP A 100 21.05 21.70 -1.22
C ASP A 100 21.21 21.04 -2.60
N ALA A 101 22.16 20.12 -2.77
CA ALA A 101 22.30 19.35 -3.99
C ALA A 101 21.06 18.47 -4.25
N PHE A 102 20.56 17.74 -3.26
CA PHE A 102 19.30 16.98 -3.38
C PHE A 102 18.11 17.89 -3.67
N LYS A 103 17.99 19.01 -2.98
CA LYS A 103 16.92 19.98 -3.18
C LYS A 103 16.92 20.59 -4.59
N ASN A 104 18.10 20.87 -5.17
CA ASN A 104 18.23 21.38 -6.53
C ASN A 104 17.74 20.39 -7.57
N GLU A 105 17.82 19.08 -7.30
CA GLU A 105 17.25 18.01 -8.11
C GLU A 105 15.75 17.77 -7.78
N GLY A 106 15.15 18.56 -6.88
CA GLY A 106 13.76 18.44 -6.48
C GLY A 106 13.50 17.31 -5.48
N ILE A 107 14.53 16.85 -4.76
CA ILE A 107 14.44 15.87 -3.70
C ILE A 107 14.46 16.59 -2.35
N VAL A 108 13.37 16.49 -1.60
CA VAL A 108 13.25 17.14 -0.28
C VAL A 108 13.03 16.06 0.78
N PHE A 109 13.85 16.09 1.81
CA PHE A 109 13.64 15.25 2.99
C PHE A 109 12.61 15.94 3.90
N ASP A 110 11.51 15.24 4.21
CA ASP A 110 10.45 15.73 5.10
C ASP A 110 10.98 15.92 6.52
N ASN A 111 11.96 15.10 6.93
CA ASN A 111 12.64 15.21 8.20
C ASN A 111 14.10 14.72 8.12
N GLN A 112 14.93 15.20 9.06
CA GLN A 112 16.34 14.82 9.20
C GLN A 112 16.62 14.53 10.68
N LEU A 113 16.91 13.28 10.98
CA LEU A 113 17.10 12.76 12.31
C LEU A 113 18.57 12.36 12.49
N ILE A 114 19.29 13.08 13.33
CA ILE A 114 20.73 12.93 13.53
C ILE A 114 21.01 12.55 14.99
N ASP A 115 21.50 11.35 15.21
CA ASP A 115 22.10 11.00 16.50
C ASP A 115 23.57 11.42 16.53
N ARG A 116 24.03 11.95 17.67
CA ARG A 116 25.38 12.52 17.85
C ARG A 116 26.22 11.74 18.85
N THR A 117 25.68 10.66 19.39
CA THR A 117 26.32 9.90 20.47
C THR A 117 27.28 8.85 19.92
N PHE A 118 28.21 8.44 20.76
CA PHE A 118 29.05 7.27 20.44
C PHE A 118 28.32 5.97 20.76
N ALA A 119 28.71 4.88 20.14
CA ALA A 119 28.13 3.56 20.38
C ALA A 119 28.18 3.13 21.85
N LYS A 120 29.27 3.47 22.58
CA LYS A 120 29.44 3.19 24.00
C LYS A 120 28.43 3.88 24.93
N ASP A 121 27.78 4.94 24.46
CA ASP A 121 26.83 5.75 25.28
C ASP A 121 25.46 5.06 25.36
N ASN A 122 25.20 4.03 24.53
CA ASN A 122 23.94 3.28 24.45
C ASN A 122 22.70 4.19 24.45
N ALA A 123 22.76 5.31 23.73
CA ALA A 123 21.69 6.29 23.71
C ALA A 123 20.43 5.72 23.06
N PRO A 124 19.24 6.01 23.60
CA PRO A 124 17.98 5.53 23.02
C PRO A 124 17.66 6.14 21.64
N THR A 125 18.39 7.18 21.24
CA THR A 125 18.25 7.89 19.96
C THR A 125 19.14 7.33 18.86
N ARG A 126 20.18 6.57 19.23
CA ARG A 126 21.14 5.98 18.28
C ARG A 126 20.56 4.75 17.62
N LYS A 127 20.64 4.63 16.27
CA LYS A 127 20.34 3.37 15.57
C LYS A 127 21.16 2.20 16.14
N PRO A 128 20.55 1.03 16.40
CA PRO A 128 19.24 0.58 16.00
C PRO A 128 18.07 0.95 16.94
N GLN A 129 18.28 1.84 17.93
CA GLN A 129 17.20 2.27 18.82
C GLN A 129 16.27 3.26 18.13
N THR A 130 15.02 3.32 18.60
CA THR A 130 13.92 4.05 17.93
C THR A 130 13.61 5.42 18.55
N GLY A 131 14.43 5.91 19.45
CA GLY A 131 14.12 7.13 20.21
C GLY A 131 13.92 8.39 19.38
N LEU A 132 14.57 8.50 18.22
CA LEU A 132 14.34 9.58 17.25
C LEU A 132 13.03 9.40 16.45
N LEU A 133 12.45 8.21 16.44
CA LEU A 133 11.30 7.84 15.60
C LEU A 133 9.96 7.85 16.35
N THR A 134 9.91 8.35 17.58
CA THR A 134 8.71 8.30 18.44
C THR A 134 7.47 8.94 17.81
N ALA A 135 7.63 9.98 16.98
CA ALA A 135 6.53 10.64 16.27
C ALA A 135 5.89 9.73 15.19
N TYR A 136 6.64 8.77 14.66
CA TYR A 136 6.20 7.88 13.59
C TYR A 136 5.39 6.67 14.09
N PHE A 137 5.30 6.42 15.39
CA PHE A 137 4.45 5.37 15.98
C PHE A 137 2.98 5.78 16.14
N SER A 138 2.56 6.85 15.46
CA SER A 138 1.16 7.32 15.48
C SER A 138 0.34 6.67 14.35
N GLU A 139 -1.00 6.68 14.51
CA GLU A 139 -1.96 6.10 13.55
C GLU A 139 -1.98 6.79 12.16
N VAL A 140 -1.23 7.88 11.97
CA VAL A 140 -1.12 8.56 10.67
C VAL A 140 -0.04 7.95 9.77
N TYR A 141 0.80 7.05 10.30
CA TYR A 141 1.86 6.42 9.54
C TYR A 141 1.63 4.92 9.38
N ASP A 142 1.88 4.43 8.17
CA ASP A 142 1.82 3.02 7.80
C ASP A 142 3.20 2.37 7.90
N LEU A 143 3.59 1.98 9.11
CA LEU A 143 4.89 1.36 9.34
C LEU A 143 5.01 -0.03 8.68
N LYS A 144 3.90 -0.74 8.45
CA LYS A 144 3.95 -2.06 7.80
C LYS A 144 4.39 -1.98 6.33
N ASN A 145 4.03 -0.89 5.65
CA ASN A 145 4.40 -0.60 4.27
C ASN A 145 5.55 0.42 4.17
N SER A 146 6.25 0.66 5.29
CA SER A 146 7.44 1.51 5.38
C SER A 146 8.72 0.70 5.28
N PHE A 147 9.83 1.36 4.94
CA PHE A 147 11.14 0.72 4.85
C PHE A 147 12.23 1.55 5.52
N VAL A 148 13.24 0.86 6.05
CA VAL A 148 14.53 1.46 6.37
C VAL A 148 15.51 1.07 5.25
N ILE A 149 16.19 2.04 4.68
CA ILE A 149 17.20 1.85 3.64
C ILE A 149 18.56 2.23 4.24
N GLY A 150 19.49 1.30 4.28
CA GLY A 150 20.81 1.52 4.85
C GLY A 150 21.81 0.44 4.44
N ASP A 151 23.09 0.74 4.65
CA ASP A 151 24.22 -0.13 4.28
C ASP A 151 24.74 -0.99 5.44
N ARG A 152 24.19 -0.80 6.65
CA ARG A 152 24.61 -1.54 7.84
C ARG A 152 23.50 -2.45 8.39
N LEU A 153 23.91 -3.55 9.04
CA LEU A 153 22.95 -4.43 9.73
C LEU A 153 22.21 -3.73 10.87
N THR A 154 22.75 -2.65 11.42
CA THR A 154 22.06 -1.79 12.39
C THR A 154 20.85 -1.08 11.80
N ASP A 155 20.81 -0.82 10.49
CA ASP A 155 19.64 -0.28 9.79
C ASP A 155 18.54 -1.34 9.66
N ILE A 156 18.94 -2.60 9.38
CA ILE A 156 18.00 -3.72 9.34
C ILE A 156 17.46 -4.03 10.75
N GLU A 157 18.30 -3.92 11.78
CA GLU A 157 17.83 -4.03 13.16
C GLU A 157 16.90 -2.88 13.54
N LEU A 158 17.15 -1.66 13.05
CA LEU A 158 16.22 -0.53 13.19
C LEU A 158 14.87 -0.85 12.52
N ALA A 159 14.87 -1.40 11.30
CA ALA A 159 13.63 -1.80 10.62
C ALA A 159 12.81 -2.78 11.47
N LYS A 160 13.46 -3.82 12.03
CA LYS A 160 12.86 -4.75 12.98
C LYS A 160 12.24 -4.03 14.18
N ASN A 161 12.97 -3.11 14.80
CA ASN A 161 12.56 -2.39 16.01
C ASN A 161 11.43 -1.39 15.75
N VAL A 162 11.34 -0.83 14.54
CA VAL A 162 10.26 0.05 14.07
C VAL A 162 9.01 -0.76 13.70
N GLY A 163 9.17 -2.03 13.33
CA GLY A 163 8.10 -2.90 12.85
C GLY A 163 7.83 -2.74 11.35
N CYS A 164 8.85 -2.38 10.58
CA CYS A 164 8.84 -2.29 9.13
C CYS A 164 9.85 -3.27 8.51
N GLN A 165 10.07 -3.17 7.20
CA GLN A 165 11.04 -3.97 6.47
C GLN A 165 12.30 -3.14 6.14
N GLY A 166 13.41 -3.82 5.85
CA GLY A 166 14.69 -3.21 5.49
C GLY A 166 15.05 -3.45 4.02
N ILE A 167 15.67 -2.45 3.43
CA ILE A 167 16.41 -2.55 2.16
C ILE A 167 17.87 -2.40 2.48
N PHE A 168 18.61 -3.49 2.33
CA PHE A 168 20.03 -3.56 2.68
C PHE A 168 20.88 -3.17 1.47
N MET A 169 21.55 -2.00 1.56
CA MET A 169 22.47 -1.48 0.54
C MET A 169 23.86 -2.11 0.70
N ASN A 170 23.96 -3.42 0.45
CA ASN A 170 25.20 -4.18 0.64
C ASN A 170 26.21 -3.89 -0.48
N ASP A 171 27.28 -3.18 -0.14
CA ASP A 171 28.43 -2.91 -1.02
C ASP A 171 29.64 -3.83 -0.77
N GLU A 172 29.46 -4.91 0.01
CA GLU A 172 30.47 -5.88 0.41
C GLU A 172 31.58 -5.33 1.33
N THR A 173 31.45 -4.10 1.83
CA THR A 173 32.48 -3.52 2.75
C THR A 173 32.41 -4.08 4.16
N HIS A 174 31.29 -4.72 4.52
CA HIS A 174 31.05 -5.36 5.83
C HIS A 174 31.23 -4.45 7.05
N LEU A 175 31.05 -3.14 6.89
CA LEU A 175 31.11 -2.18 7.99
C LEU A 175 29.96 -2.41 8.98
N GLY A 176 30.25 -2.24 10.27
CA GLY A 176 29.21 -2.27 11.33
C GLY A 176 28.64 -3.64 11.70
N ILE A 177 29.21 -4.78 11.25
CA ILE A 177 28.75 -6.14 11.60
C ILE A 177 28.71 -6.38 13.12
N ASN A 178 29.58 -5.72 13.87
CA ASN A 178 29.70 -5.92 15.32
C ASN A 178 28.79 -5.00 16.16
N ASP A 179 28.03 -4.10 15.53
CA ASP A 179 27.24 -3.08 16.20
C ASP A 179 25.77 -3.48 16.43
N ILE A 180 25.38 -4.67 15.96
CA ILE A 180 24.02 -5.21 16.16
C ILE A 180 23.85 -5.80 17.56
N SER A 181 22.66 -5.68 18.14
CA SER A 181 22.32 -6.23 19.45
C SER A 181 21.77 -7.66 19.40
N VAL A 182 21.44 -8.16 18.19
CA VAL A 182 20.88 -9.48 17.92
C VAL A 182 21.78 -10.27 16.97
N LYS A 183 21.52 -11.56 16.78
CA LYS A 183 22.27 -12.34 15.79
C LYS A 183 21.86 -11.97 14.37
N GLN A 184 22.81 -12.02 13.43
CA GLN A 184 22.56 -11.68 12.03
C GLN A 184 21.45 -12.53 11.41
N GLU A 185 21.35 -13.82 11.77
CA GLU A 185 20.31 -14.72 11.26
C GLU A 185 18.89 -14.28 11.66
N GLU A 186 18.75 -13.55 12.76
CA GLU A 186 17.46 -13.01 13.23
C GLU A 186 17.02 -11.79 12.41
N LEU A 187 17.92 -11.17 11.66
CA LEU A 187 17.64 -9.99 10.82
C LEU A 187 17.22 -10.39 9.40
N THR A 188 17.59 -11.59 8.93
CA THR A 188 17.26 -12.07 7.58
C THR A 188 15.77 -11.93 7.21
N PRO A 189 14.78 -12.22 8.09
CA PRO A 189 13.36 -12.06 7.77
C PRO A 189 12.92 -10.60 7.57
N TYR A 190 13.74 -9.64 7.98
CA TYR A 190 13.46 -8.21 7.85
C TYR A 190 14.13 -7.58 6.63
N ILE A 191 14.91 -8.34 5.85
CA ILE A 191 15.53 -7.87 4.60
C ILE A 191 14.59 -8.23 3.45
N SER A 192 13.89 -7.23 2.90
CA SER A 192 13.04 -7.40 1.73
C SER A 192 13.81 -7.30 0.42
N LEU A 193 14.88 -6.53 0.40
CA LEU A 193 15.78 -6.40 -0.74
C LEU A 193 17.22 -6.25 -0.24
N GLU A 194 18.14 -6.99 -0.85
CA GLU A 194 19.58 -6.80 -0.73
C GLU A 194 20.14 -6.38 -2.09
N THR A 195 20.80 -5.22 -2.16
CA THR A 195 21.29 -4.64 -3.40
C THR A 195 22.38 -3.60 -3.14
N ASN A 196 23.13 -3.22 -4.17
CA ASN A 196 24.02 -2.07 -4.18
C ASN A 196 23.59 -1.01 -5.20
N SER A 197 22.34 -1.01 -5.62
CA SER A 197 21.83 -0.18 -6.71
C SER A 197 20.54 0.56 -6.33
N TRP A 198 20.54 1.87 -6.42
CA TRP A 198 19.35 2.72 -6.28
C TRP A 198 18.30 2.45 -7.36
N GLU A 199 18.72 1.97 -8.55
CA GLU A 199 17.75 1.54 -9.58
C GLU A 199 16.95 0.33 -9.11
N SER A 200 17.61 -0.64 -8.46
CA SER A 200 16.92 -1.82 -7.88
C SER A 200 16.02 -1.42 -6.70
N VAL A 201 16.44 -0.47 -5.87
CA VAL A 201 15.60 0.09 -4.79
C VAL A 201 14.31 0.69 -5.35
N TYR A 202 14.44 1.56 -6.36
CA TYR A 202 13.27 2.16 -7.01
C TYR A 202 12.35 1.11 -7.65
N ALA A 203 12.91 0.14 -8.37
CA ALA A 203 12.13 -0.92 -9.03
C ALA A 203 11.36 -1.77 -8.01
N PHE A 204 12.01 -2.11 -6.88
CA PHE A 204 11.40 -2.85 -5.78
C PHE A 204 10.26 -2.06 -5.14
N LEU A 205 10.51 -0.83 -4.69
CA LEU A 205 9.48 0.02 -4.05
C LEU A 205 8.29 0.28 -4.95
N LYS A 206 8.54 0.40 -6.26
CA LYS A 206 7.49 0.58 -7.26
C LYS A 206 6.61 -0.65 -7.41
N ALA A 207 7.19 -1.85 -7.33
CA ALA A 207 6.45 -3.11 -7.36
C ALA A 207 5.58 -3.28 -6.10
N GLU A 208 6.11 -2.98 -4.91
CA GLU A 208 5.41 -3.11 -3.63
C GLU A 208 4.15 -2.23 -3.52
N GLN A 209 4.04 -1.13 -4.24
CA GLN A 209 2.85 -0.26 -4.20
C GLN A 209 1.55 -0.91 -4.70
N HIS A 210 1.61 -2.05 -5.39
CA HIS A 210 0.43 -2.80 -5.82
C HIS A 210 0.05 -3.96 -4.90
N VAL A 211 0.64 -4.02 -3.71
CA VAL A 211 0.29 -4.96 -2.65
C VAL A 211 -0.31 -4.21 -1.47
N GLY A 212 -1.37 -4.76 -0.90
CA GLY A 212 -1.98 -4.17 0.29
C GLY A 212 -2.80 -5.20 1.07
N ASN A 213 -3.15 -4.83 2.29
CA ASN A 213 -4.00 -5.63 3.17
C ASN A 213 -5.04 -4.75 3.88
N ILE A 214 -6.16 -5.35 4.24
CA ILE A 214 -7.21 -4.69 5.01
C ILE A 214 -7.80 -5.67 6.03
N THR A 215 -7.98 -5.20 7.25
CA THR A 215 -8.76 -5.87 8.28
C THR A 215 -9.98 -5.03 8.59
N ARG A 216 -11.19 -5.59 8.44
CA ARG A 216 -12.45 -4.91 8.76
C ARG A 216 -13.28 -5.79 9.70
N ASN A 217 -13.55 -5.28 10.89
CA ASN A 217 -14.34 -5.97 11.89
C ASN A 217 -15.59 -5.16 12.23
N THR A 218 -16.75 -5.79 12.13
CA THR A 218 -18.03 -5.28 12.62
C THR A 218 -18.60 -6.21 13.67
N ASN A 219 -19.81 -5.96 14.13
CA ASN A 219 -20.51 -6.92 14.99
C ASN A 219 -20.99 -8.16 14.21
N GLU A 220 -21.13 -8.05 12.89
CA GLU A 220 -21.72 -9.03 11.99
C GLU A 220 -20.64 -9.81 11.22
N THR A 221 -19.50 -9.16 10.91
CA THR A 221 -18.44 -9.77 10.09
C THR A 221 -17.04 -9.49 10.61
N LYS A 222 -16.12 -10.45 10.37
CA LYS A 222 -14.67 -10.31 10.56
C LYS A 222 -13.99 -10.64 9.25
N ILE A 223 -13.26 -9.69 8.69
CA ILE A 223 -12.73 -9.75 7.34
C ILE A 223 -11.26 -9.41 7.37
N ASP A 224 -10.44 -10.28 6.78
CA ASP A 224 -9.03 -10.06 6.51
C ASP A 224 -8.78 -10.33 5.03
N ILE A 225 -8.21 -9.35 4.32
CA ILE A 225 -7.91 -9.47 2.88
C ILE A 225 -6.48 -8.97 2.63
N THR A 226 -5.72 -9.76 1.86
CA THR A 226 -4.47 -9.33 1.23
C THR A 226 -4.62 -9.43 -0.28
N LEU A 227 -4.23 -8.38 -1.00
CA LEU A 227 -4.36 -8.25 -2.45
C LEU A 227 -3.03 -7.83 -3.06
N ASN A 228 -2.62 -8.52 -4.13
CA ASN A 228 -1.54 -8.09 -5.02
C ASN A 228 -2.09 -7.97 -6.45
N LEU A 229 -2.16 -6.75 -6.97
CA LEU A 229 -2.68 -6.47 -8.33
C LEU A 229 -1.72 -6.92 -9.45
N ASP A 230 -0.42 -7.03 -9.16
CA ASP A 230 0.61 -7.54 -10.08
C ASP A 230 0.92 -9.03 -9.82
N GLY A 231 -0.07 -9.79 -9.30
CA GLY A 231 0.06 -11.18 -8.94
C GLY A 231 0.06 -12.15 -10.12
N THR A 232 -0.06 -13.44 -9.79
CA THR A 232 -0.01 -14.57 -10.74
C THR A 232 -1.35 -15.30 -10.87
N GLY A 233 -2.37 -14.88 -10.13
CA GLY A 233 -3.69 -15.50 -10.07
C GLY A 233 -3.82 -16.56 -8.99
N LYS A 234 -3.01 -16.50 -7.93
CA LYS A 234 -3.13 -17.37 -6.76
C LYS A 234 -4.25 -16.85 -5.85
N SER A 235 -4.99 -17.77 -5.27
CA SER A 235 -6.06 -17.43 -4.33
C SER A 235 -6.08 -18.38 -3.15
N ASN A 236 -6.46 -17.83 -1.99
CA ASN A 236 -6.80 -18.59 -0.80
C ASN A 236 -8.03 -17.89 -0.18
N ILE A 237 -9.23 -18.43 -0.44
CA ILE A 237 -10.49 -17.74 -0.20
C ILE A 237 -11.39 -18.58 0.69
N TYR A 238 -11.93 -17.96 1.74
CA TYR A 238 -12.91 -18.55 2.61
C TYR A 238 -13.90 -17.50 3.12
N THR A 239 -15.19 -17.64 2.74
CA THR A 239 -16.29 -16.79 3.22
C THR A 239 -17.39 -17.60 3.96
N GLY A 240 -17.29 -18.94 3.91
CA GLY A 240 -18.36 -19.83 4.38
C GLY A 240 -19.47 -20.05 3.34
N ILE A 241 -19.48 -19.34 2.21
CA ILE A 241 -20.42 -19.46 1.11
C ILE A 241 -19.68 -20.00 -0.12
N ALA A 242 -19.69 -21.32 -0.31
CA ALA A 242 -18.84 -21.98 -1.31
C ALA A 242 -19.00 -21.44 -2.74
N PHE A 243 -20.21 -21.01 -3.14
CA PHE A 243 -20.42 -20.42 -4.46
C PHE A 243 -19.81 -19.02 -4.55
N PHE A 244 -19.85 -18.24 -3.48
CA PHE A 244 -19.21 -16.93 -3.42
C PHE A 244 -17.67 -17.07 -3.43
N ASP A 245 -17.11 -18.03 -2.70
CA ASP A 245 -15.68 -18.36 -2.75
C ASP A 245 -15.24 -18.65 -4.19
N HIS A 246 -16.03 -19.45 -4.93
CA HIS A 246 -15.78 -19.75 -6.35
C HIS A 246 -15.84 -18.47 -7.22
N MET A 247 -16.76 -17.55 -6.98
CA MET A 247 -16.86 -16.29 -7.73
C MET A 247 -15.66 -15.36 -7.45
N LEU A 248 -15.21 -15.27 -6.21
CA LEU A 248 -14.02 -14.49 -5.85
C LEU A 248 -12.73 -15.13 -6.45
N ASP A 249 -12.65 -16.48 -6.53
CA ASP A 249 -11.55 -17.15 -7.23
C ASP A 249 -11.50 -16.79 -8.72
N GLN A 250 -12.65 -16.58 -9.39
CA GLN A 250 -12.66 -16.07 -10.78
C GLN A 250 -11.99 -14.70 -10.87
N ILE A 251 -12.19 -13.82 -9.86
CA ILE A 251 -11.55 -12.49 -9.84
C ILE A 251 -10.04 -12.65 -9.79
N ALA A 252 -9.52 -13.42 -8.82
CA ALA A 252 -8.08 -13.64 -8.67
C ALA A 252 -7.46 -14.26 -9.95
N ARG A 253 -7.99 -15.40 -10.37
CA ARG A 253 -7.42 -16.19 -11.48
C ARG A 253 -7.45 -15.45 -12.81
N HIS A 254 -8.61 -14.92 -13.22
CA HIS A 254 -8.76 -14.24 -14.51
C HIS A 254 -8.22 -12.81 -14.48
N GLY A 255 -8.21 -12.17 -13.32
CA GLY A 255 -7.56 -10.90 -13.08
C GLY A 255 -6.03 -10.98 -13.06
N GLN A 256 -5.47 -12.19 -12.87
CA GLN A 256 -4.03 -12.41 -12.60
C GLN A 256 -3.53 -11.59 -11.42
N MET A 257 -4.36 -11.48 -10.38
CA MET A 257 -3.99 -10.89 -9.10
C MET A 257 -3.93 -11.98 -8.03
N ASP A 258 -3.09 -11.81 -7.02
CA ASP A 258 -3.07 -12.75 -5.89
C ASP A 258 -4.01 -12.24 -4.81
N LEU A 259 -4.89 -13.13 -4.28
CA LEU A 259 -5.93 -12.78 -3.32
C LEU A 259 -5.96 -13.79 -2.18
N ASP A 260 -5.60 -13.36 -0.98
CA ASP A 260 -5.85 -14.09 0.27
C ASP A 260 -7.00 -13.39 1.00
N LEU A 261 -8.11 -14.12 1.21
CA LEU A 261 -9.34 -13.54 1.74
C LEU A 261 -9.99 -14.50 2.72
N LYS A 262 -10.17 -14.03 3.95
CA LYS A 262 -10.86 -14.75 5.00
C LYS A 262 -11.98 -13.92 5.61
N VAL A 263 -13.19 -14.47 5.59
CA VAL A 263 -14.37 -13.86 6.19
C VAL A 263 -15.04 -14.81 7.15
N ILE A 264 -15.43 -14.31 8.30
CA ILE A 264 -16.31 -14.96 9.26
C ILE A 264 -17.49 -14.02 9.47
N GLY A 265 -18.64 -14.37 8.88
CA GLY A 265 -19.89 -13.61 9.00
C GLY A 265 -20.94 -14.37 9.80
N ASP A 266 -22.04 -13.71 10.10
CA ASP A 266 -23.20 -14.21 10.85
C ASP A 266 -24.18 -15.00 9.94
N LEU A 267 -23.65 -16.01 9.24
CA LEU A 267 -24.39 -16.83 8.26
C LEU A 267 -25.61 -17.55 8.82
N GLU A 268 -25.77 -17.61 10.13
CA GLU A 268 -27.00 -18.06 10.80
C GLU A 268 -28.16 -17.07 10.68
N VAL A 269 -27.86 -15.82 10.38
CA VAL A 269 -28.86 -14.78 10.05
C VAL A 269 -29.21 -14.89 8.57
N ASP A 270 -28.28 -14.53 7.69
CA ASP A 270 -28.29 -14.75 6.25
C ASP A 270 -26.88 -14.50 5.66
N GLU A 271 -26.77 -14.54 4.32
CA GLU A 271 -25.50 -14.28 3.62
C GLU A 271 -25.26 -12.80 3.28
N HIS A 272 -26.22 -11.92 3.51
CA HIS A 272 -26.22 -10.52 3.07
C HIS A 272 -25.01 -9.75 3.61
N HIS A 273 -24.84 -9.72 4.95
CA HIS A 273 -23.74 -9.02 5.60
C HIS A 273 -22.38 -9.54 5.14
N THR A 274 -22.24 -10.87 4.99
CA THR A 274 -21.01 -11.48 4.52
C THR A 274 -20.64 -11.02 3.11
N ILE A 275 -21.58 -10.95 2.19
CA ILE A 275 -21.33 -10.58 0.79
C ILE A 275 -21.06 -9.09 0.65
N GLU A 276 -21.92 -8.24 1.22
CA GLU A 276 -21.77 -6.79 1.11
C GLU A 276 -20.50 -6.27 1.79
N ASP A 277 -20.25 -6.70 3.02
CA ASP A 277 -19.08 -6.28 3.79
C ASP A 277 -17.77 -6.73 3.12
N THR A 278 -17.75 -7.95 2.55
CA THR A 278 -16.62 -8.44 1.76
C THR A 278 -16.39 -7.56 0.53
N ALA A 279 -17.45 -7.20 -0.19
CA ALA A 279 -17.36 -6.36 -1.37
C ALA A 279 -16.86 -4.94 -1.04
N ILE A 280 -17.35 -4.34 0.05
CA ILE A 280 -16.90 -3.03 0.55
C ILE A 280 -15.41 -3.10 0.91
N ALA A 281 -15.00 -4.12 1.70
CA ALA A 281 -13.61 -4.28 2.13
C ALA A 281 -12.68 -4.48 0.94
N LEU A 282 -13.05 -5.36 -0.01
CA LEU A 282 -12.30 -5.61 -1.23
C LEU A 282 -12.20 -4.33 -2.09
N GLY A 283 -13.29 -3.60 -2.28
CA GLY A 283 -13.33 -2.34 -3.00
C GLY A 283 -12.43 -1.27 -2.38
N ASN A 284 -12.49 -1.09 -1.05
CA ASN A 284 -11.63 -0.18 -0.32
C ASN A 284 -10.15 -0.55 -0.48
N LEU A 285 -9.84 -1.85 -0.44
CA LEU A 285 -8.47 -2.33 -0.64
C LEU A 285 -7.98 -2.04 -2.07
N PHE A 286 -8.82 -2.24 -3.10
CA PHE A 286 -8.51 -1.81 -4.47
C PHE A 286 -8.22 -0.32 -4.56
N HIS A 287 -9.04 0.51 -3.91
CA HIS A 287 -8.84 1.95 -3.89
C HIS A 287 -7.48 2.32 -3.26
N THR A 288 -7.16 1.71 -2.11
CA THR A 288 -5.89 1.93 -1.40
C THR A 288 -4.69 1.48 -2.24
N VAL A 289 -4.74 0.27 -2.80
CA VAL A 289 -3.63 -0.32 -3.56
C VAL A 289 -3.40 0.39 -4.91
N LEU A 290 -4.45 0.94 -5.53
CA LEU A 290 -4.31 1.76 -6.74
C LEU A 290 -3.68 3.13 -6.46
N GLY A 291 -3.72 3.60 -5.23
CA GLY A 291 -3.06 4.82 -4.77
C GLY A 291 -3.26 6.02 -5.70
N SER A 292 -2.17 6.63 -6.14
CA SER A 292 -2.16 7.79 -7.04
C SER A 292 -2.72 7.51 -8.44
N LYS A 293 -2.92 6.24 -8.81
CA LYS A 293 -3.38 5.80 -10.15
C LYS A 293 -2.48 6.25 -11.31
N LEU A 294 -1.22 6.57 -11.01
CA LEU A 294 -0.24 6.93 -12.04
C LEU A 294 0.11 5.73 -12.91
N GLY A 295 0.13 5.94 -14.21
CA GLY A 295 0.54 4.93 -15.19
C GLY A 295 -0.47 3.81 -15.45
N ILE A 296 -1.64 3.77 -14.78
CA ILE A 296 -2.67 2.76 -15.06
C ILE A 296 -3.40 3.04 -16.38
N GLU A 297 -3.93 1.99 -17.02
CA GLU A 297 -4.79 2.13 -18.21
C GLU A 297 -6.18 2.71 -17.85
N ARG A 298 -6.60 2.61 -16.61
CA ARG A 298 -7.86 3.12 -16.03
C ARG A 298 -9.12 2.40 -16.50
N TYR A 299 -9.20 1.91 -17.74
CA TYR A 299 -10.40 1.34 -18.38
C TYR A 299 -10.23 -0.12 -18.81
N GLY A 300 -11.33 -0.89 -18.84
CA GLY A 300 -11.32 -2.26 -19.36
C GLY A 300 -12.73 -2.83 -19.57
N PHE A 301 -12.83 -3.94 -20.37
CA PHE A 301 -14.12 -4.58 -20.75
C PHE A 301 -14.01 -5.94 -21.45
N CYS A 302 -14.95 -6.79 -21.42
CA CYS A 302 -15.89 -7.67 -22.13
C CYS A 302 -15.52 -9.16 -22.39
N LEU A 303 -16.49 -10.14 -22.17
CA LEU A 303 -16.23 -11.58 -22.34
C LEU A 303 -17.48 -12.42 -22.69
N PRO A 304 -17.43 -13.41 -23.66
CA PRO A 304 -18.41 -14.46 -23.83
C PRO A 304 -18.11 -15.69 -22.94
N MET A 305 -19.16 -16.44 -22.58
CA MET A 305 -19.07 -17.74 -21.92
C MET A 305 -20.23 -18.63 -22.34
N ASP A 306 -19.97 -19.66 -23.16
CA ASP A 306 -20.92 -20.58 -23.74
C ASP A 306 -22.16 -19.88 -24.35
N ASP A 307 -23.35 -20.07 -23.75
CA ASP A 307 -24.61 -19.44 -24.15
C ASP A 307 -24.76 -18.00 -23.62
N CYS A 308 -23.79 -17.49 -22.87
CA CYS A 308 -23.87 -16.19 -22.22
C CYS A 308 -22.85 -15.20 -22.78
N LEU A 309 -23.25 -13.94 -22.83
CA LEU A 309 -22.38 -12.83 -23.12
C LEU A 309 -22.44 -11.84 -21.94
N ALA A 310 -21.29 -11.56 -21.32
CA ALA A 310 -21.15 -10.52 -20.31
C ALA A 310 -20.30 -9.36 -20.84
N GLN A 311 -20.83 -8.17 -20.73
CA GLN A 311 -20.15 -6.92 -21.01
C GLN A 311 -19.93 -6.19 -19.69
N VAL A 312 -18.67 -5.99 -19.32
CA VAL A 312 -18.29 -5.29 -18.09
C VAL A 312 -17.33 -4.18 -18.45
N ALA A 313 -17.72 -2.95 -18.24
CA ALA A 313 -16.86 -1.79 -18.43
C ALA A 313 -16.60 -1.14 -17.08
N ILE A 314 -15.31 -0.88 -16.77
CA ILE A 314 -14.85 -0.27 -15.52
C ILE A 314 -14.07 1.02 -15.80
N ASP A 315 -14.22 2.01 -14.89
CA ASP A 315 -13.41 3.24 -14.85
C ASP A 315 -13.05 3.57 -13.39
N PHE A 316 -11.78 3.49 -13.05
CA PHE A 316 -11.25 3.88 -11.75
C PHE A 316 -11.11 5.42 -11.60
N GLY A 317 -12.16 6.14 -12.00
CA GLY A 317 -12.22 7.59 -12.08
C GLY A 317 -12.42 8.34 -10.75
N GLY A 318 -12.45 7.66 -9.61
CA GLY A 318 -12.60 8.28 -8.27
C GLY A 318 -14.07 8.49 -7.84
N ARG A 319 -15.05 8.27 -8.71
CA ARG A 319 -16.48 8.41 -8.42
C ARG A 319 -17.20 7.08 -8.60
N ASN A 320 -18.06 6.73 -7.65
CA ASN A 320 -18.79 5.47 -7.67
C ASN A 320 -20.11 5.58 -8.47
N TRP A 321 -20.31 4.64 -9.38
CA TRP A 321 -21.59 4.48 -10.09
C TRP A 321 -21.71 3.06 -10.62
N LEU A 322 -22.85 2.40 -10.38
CA LEU A 322 -23.16 1.11 -10.97
C LEU A 322 -24.32 1.24 -11.95
N VAL A 323 -24.15 0.70 -13.15
CA VAL A 323 -25.24 0.35 -14.09
C VAL A 323 -25.31 -1.15 -14.16
N TRP A 324 -26.48 -1.72 -13.87
CA TRP A 324 -26.73 -3.15 -13.84
C TRP A 324 -27.85 -3.53 -14.78
N GLU A 325 -27.53 -4.28 -15.84
CA GLU A 325 -28.44 -4.79 -16.84
C GLU A 325 -28.26 -6.32 -16.96
N ALA A 326 -28.61 -7.06 -15.90
CA ALA A 326 -28.53 -8.51 -15.88
C ALA A 326 -29.68 -9.08 -15.06
N ASP A 327 -30.66 -9.70 -15.73
CA ASP A 327 -31.83 -10.30 -15.10
C ASP A 327 -31.56 -11.76 -14.77
N PHE A 328 -31.93 -12.17 -13.56
CA PHE A 328 -31.89 -13.54 -13.07
C PHE A 328 -33.30 -13.99 -12.72
N LYS A 329 -33.70 -15.18 -13.26
CA LYS A 329 -35.04 -15.75 -13.03
C LYS A 329 -35.07 -16.73 -11.86
N ARG A 330 -33.92 -17.34 -11.55
CA ARG A 330 -33.78 -18.23 -10.39
C ARG A 330 -33.53 -17.41 -9.15
N GLU A 331 -34.14 -17.81 -8.06
CA GLU A 331 -33.92 -17.19 -6.75
C GLU A 331 -32.48 -17.43 -6.23
N TYR A 332 -31.92 -18.62 -6.52
CA TYR A 332 -30.58 -19.01 -6.08
C TYR A 332 -29.74 -19.60 -7.23
N VAL A 333 -28.43 -19.34 -7.18
CA VAL A 333 -27.40 -20.10 -7.88
C VAL A 333 -26.45 -20.68 -6.82
N GLY A 334 -26.36 -22.01 -6.76
CA GLY A 334 -25.77 -22.66 -5.60
C GLY A 334 -26.58 -22.37 -4.33
N LYS A 335 -25.93 -21.83 -3.31
CA LYS A 335 -26.57 -21.32 -2.08
C LYS A 335 -26.61 -19.78 -2.01
N MET A 336 -26.27 -19.09 -3.08
CA MET A 336 -26.21 -17.64 -3.14
C MET A 336 -27.48 -17.08 -3.80
N PRO A 337 -28.24 -16.18 -3.13
CA PRO A 337 -29.39 -15.52 -3.76
C PRO A 337 -28.93 -14.66 -4.94
N THR A 338 -29.70 -14.65 -6.01
CA THR A 338 -29.32 -13.94 -7.23
C THR A 338 -29.38 -12.41 -7.07
N GLU A 339 -30.18 -11.91 -6.15
CA GLU A 339 -30.21 -10.48 -5.82
C GLU A 339 -28.88 -9.99 -5.25
N MET A 340 -28.13 -10.85 -4.53
CA MET A 340 -26.85 -10.51 -3.95
C MET A 340 -25.74 -10.28 -4.98
N PHE A 341 -25.95 -10.66 -6.23
CA PHE A 341 -24.99 -10.35 -7.30
C PHE A 341 -24.89 -8.85 -7.54
N MET A 342 -26.02 -8.17 -7.66
CA MET A 342 -26.04 -6.70 -7.82
C MET A 342 -25.47 -6.02 -6.56
N HIS A 343 -25.85 -6.49 -5.38
CA HIS A 343 -25.36 -5.95 -4.11
C HIS A 343 -23.84 -6.04 -3.99
N PHE A 344 -23.23 -7.16 -4.39
CA PHE A 344 -21.78 -7.30 -4.43
C PHE A 344 -21.11 -6.22 -5.29
N PHE A 345 -21.55 -6.07 -6.55
CA PHE A 345 -20.95 -5.09 -7.46
C PHE A 345 -21.23 -3.65 -7.03
N LYS A 346 -22.38 -3.37 -6.44
CA LYS A 346 -22.70 -2.04 -5.87
C LYS A 346 -21.74 -1.70 -4.73
N SER A 347 -21.58 -2.61 -3.76
CA SER A 347 -20.72 -2.43 -2.61
C SER A 347 -19.24 -2.32 -3.01
N PHE A 348 -18.82 -3.12 -4.00
CA PHE A 348 -17.49 -2.99 -4.58
C PHE A 348 -17.28 -1.60 -5.21
N THR A 349 -18.20 -1.08 -6.02
CA THR A 349 -18.05 0.25 -6.64
C THR A 349 -17.98 1.36 -5.61
N ASP A 350 -18.71 1.24 -4.51
CA ASP A 350 -18.71 2.22 -3.42
C ASP A 350 -17.33 2.23 -2.71
N GLY A 351 -16.75 1.06 -2.46
CA GLY A 351 -15.42 0.94 -1.85
C GLY A 351 -14.30 1.37 -2.80
N ALA A 352 -14.29 0.86 -4.03
CA ALA A 352 -13.23 1.10 -5.02
C ALA A 352 -13.28 2.50 -5.66
N LYS A 353 -14.34 3.28 -5.41
CA LYS A 353 -14.56 4.60 -6.06
C LYS A 353 -14.45 4.52 -7.58
N CYS A 354 -15.14 3.54 -8.18
CA CYS A 354 -15.12 3.31 -9.62
C CYS A 354 -16.50 3.38 -10.24
N ASN A 355 -16.56 3.61 -11.56
CA ASN A 355 -17.76 3.41 -12.35
C ASN A 355 -17.75 2.00 -12.91
N LEU A 356 -18.89 1.31 -12.83
CA LEU A 356 -19.02 -0.05 -13.33
C LEU A 356 -20.33 -0.17 -14.11
N ASN A 357 -20.25 -0.62 -15.37
CA ASN A 357 -21.37 -0.95 -16.22
C ASN A 357 -21.34 -2.43 -16.49
N ILE A 358 -22.41 -3.14 -16.13
CA ILE A 358 -22.56 -4.58 -16.33
C ILE A 358 -23.80 -4.84 -17.14
N LYS A 359 -23.65 -5.52 -18.27
CA LYS A 359 -24.74 -6.09 -19.05
C LYS A 359 -24.46 -7.56 -19.30
N ALA A 360 -25.45 -8.43 -19.06
CA ALA A 360 -25.31 -9.86 -19.35
C ALA A 360 -26.61 -10.47 -19.90
N GLU A 361 -26.44 -11.28 -20.94
CA GLU A 361 -27.49 -12.02 -21.62
C GLU A 361 -27.11 -13.50 -21.61
N GLY A 362 -28.11 -14.40 -21.64
CA GLY A 362 -27.95 -15.86 -21.69
C GLY A 362 -29.06 -16.57 -20.94
N THR A 363 -29.13 -17.87 -21.10
CA THR A 363 -30.20 -18.71 -20.55
C THR A 363 -29.81 -19.47 -19.30
N ASN A 364 -28.53 -19.81 -19.15
CA ASN A 364 -28.02 -20.48 -17.97
C ASN A 364 -27.55 -19.44 -16.92
N GLU A 365 -28.27 -19.38 -15.81
CA GLU A 365 -28.03 -18.41 -14.74
C GLU A 365 -26.64 -18.56 -14.10
N HIS A 366 -26.14 -19.80 -13.97
CA HIS A 366 -24.79 -20.08 -13.47
C HIS A 366 -23.73 -19.53 -14.45
N HIS A 367 -23.84 -19.86 -15.74
CA HIS A 367 -22.92 -19.35 -16.76
C HIS A 367 -22.98 -17.82 -16.84
N LYS A 368 -24.17 -17.23 -16.69
CA LYS A 368 -24.36 -15.77 -16.75
C LYS A 368 -23.59 -15.05 -15.65
N ILE A 369 -23.73 -15.47 -14.38
CA ILE A 369 -23.02 -14.82 -13.29
C ILE A 369 -21.52 -15.12 -13.33
N GLU A 370 -21.12 -16.33 -13.69
CA GLU A 370 -19.69 -16.66 -13.83
C GLU A 370 -19.06 -15.84 -14.97
N ALA A 371 -19.77 -15.64 -16.11
CA ALA A 371 -19.33 -14.77 -17.19
C ALA A 371 -19.14 -13.32 -16.71
N ILE A 372 -20.06 -12.79 -15.86
CA ILE A 372 -19.94 -11.46 -15.28
C ILE A 372 -18.66 -11.37 -14.43
N PHE A 373 -18.40 -12.30 -13.51
CA PHE A 373 -17.21 -12.28 -12.66
C PHE A 373 -15.92 -12.42 -13.46
N LYS A 374 -15.88 -13.27 -14.49
CA LYS A 374 -14.74 -13.39 -15.41
C LYS A 374 -14.51 -12.11 -16.22
N ALA A 375 -15.57 -11.52 -16.75
CA ALA A 375 -15.50 -10.26 -17.49
C ALA A 375 -15.03 -9.11 -16.60
N PHE A 376 -15.54 -9.05 -15.37
CA PHE A 376 -15.11 -8.10 -14.34
C PHE A 376 -13.62 -8.25 -14.02
N ALA A 377 -13.16 -9.47 -13.77
CA ALA A 377 -11.75 -9.77 -13.55
C ALA A 377 -10.85 -9.30 -14.71
N LYS A 378 -11.27 -9.56 -15.95
CA LYS A 378 -10.54 -9.11 -17.14
C LYS A 378 -10.56 -7.60 -17.32
N ALA A 379 -11.70 -6.96 -17.02
CA ALA A 379 -11.81 -5.50 -17.04
C ALA A 379 -10.86 -4.87 -16.02
N ILE A 380 -10.81 -5.39 -14.79
CA ILE A 380 -9.85 -4.97 -13.78
C ILE A 380 -8.42 -5.15 -14.27
N LYS A 381 -8.05 -6.35 -14.73
CA LYS A 381 -6.70 -6.62 -15.23
C LYS A 381 -6.24 -5.60 -16.28
N MET A 382 -7.13 -5.24 -17.20
CA MET A 382 -6.84 -4.22 -18.22
C MET A 382 -6.69 -2.84 -17.59
N ALA A 383 -7.61 -2.48 -16.71
CA ALA A 383 -7.69 -1.15 -16.11
C ALA A 383 -6.51 -0.84 -15.18
N VAL A 384 -6.05 -1.83 -14.40
CA VAL A 384 -4.95 -1.67 -13.43
C VAL A 384 -3.56 -1.87 -14.04
N LYS A 385 -3.49 -2.34 -15.31
CA LYS A 385 -2.21 -2.52 -16.00
C LYS A 385 -1.44 -1.21 -16.03
N ARG A 386 -0.20 -1.22 -15.56
CA ARG A 386 0.70 -0.06 -15.54
C ARG A 386 1.68 -0.06 -16.69
N ASP A 387 1.92 1.12 -17.27
CA ASP A 387 3.11 1.39 -18.08
C ASP A 387 4.18 2.04 -17.21
N LEU A 388 5.11 1.25 -16.73
CA LEU A 388 6.20 1.69 -15.84
C LEU A 388 7.14 2.72 -16.47
N ASN A 389 7.09 2.88 -17.80
CA ASN A 389 7.88 3.86 -18.54
C ASN A 389 7.11 5.18 -18.76
N LYS A 390 5.79 5.19 -18.49
CA LYS A 390 4.92 6.37 -18.69
C LYS A 390 4.01 6.53 -17.49
N MET A 391 4.58 7.01 -16.37
CA MET A 391 3.84 7.29 -15.15
C MET A 391 3.04 8.60 -15.29
N ILE A 392 2.06 8.59 -16.21
CA ILE A 392 1.19 9.74 -16.48
C ILE A 392 -0.17 9.45 -15.86
N LEU A 393 -0.72 10.44 -15.15
CA LEU A 393 -2.09 10.34 -14.65
C LEU A 393 -3.06 10.36 -15.85
N PRO A 394 -3.91 9.34 -16.05
CA PRO A 394 -4.83 9.27 -17.19
C PRO A 394 -6.05 10.19 -16.98
N SER A 395 -5.79 11.48 -16.76
CA SER A 395 -6.81 12.50 -16.52
C SER A 395 -6.34 13.87 -17.03
N THR A 396 -7.18 14.50 -17.86
CA THR A 396 -6.97 15.89 -18.29
C THR A 396 -7.25 16.92 -17.18
N LYS A 397 -7.88 16.49 -16.07
CA LYS A 397 -8.19 17.33 -14.91
C LYS A 397 -7.06 17.43 -13.90
N GLY A 398 -6.01 16.60 -14.04
CA GLY A 398 -4.91 16.52 -13.08
C GLY A 398 -5.22 15.76 -11.78
N THR A 399 -6.47 15.27 -11.62
CA THR A 399 -6.91 14.43 -10.48
C THR A 399 -7.83 13.32 -10.96
N LEU A 400 -8.00 12.28 -10.14
CA LEU A 400 -8.97 11.18 -10.26
C LEU A 400 -9.72 10.95 -8.93
N GLU A 401 -10.08 12.04 -8.26
CA GLU A 401 -10.90 12.06 -7.06
C GLU A 401 -12.34 12.49 -7.36
#